data_72a39b61acad357ea8387e965d787e2b
#
_entry.id   72a39b61acad357ea8387e965d787e2b
#
_cell.length_a   1.000
_cell.length_b   1.000
_cell.length_c   1.000
_cell.angle_alpha   90.00
_cell.angle_beta   90.00
_cell.angle_gamma   90.00
#
_symmetry.space_group_name_H-M   'P 1'
#
loop_
_entity.id
_entity.type
_entity.pdbx_description
1 polymer ?
#
loop_
_entity_poly.entity_id
_entity_poly.type
_entity_poly.pdbx_seq_one_letter_code
_entity_poly.pdbx_strand_id
1 'polypeptide(L)'
;MGSEMCIRDRLTTVGKRATLWIQDLLWDLRNLSRARDDLGFRGVKGTTGTQASFLQLFDGDHDKVEALDERVTELFEFPYAMPVTGQTYSRKIDIDVLSPLASFAASALKIATDIRLLCHLKEVEEPFEKDQIGSSAMAYKRNPMRSERVCGLSRWLGNILNSARETAGGQWMERTLDDSANRRLTIPEAFLTADVILTLLQNISEGLVVYPAIIARHIAAELPFMATENIIMAMVRSGGDRQECHEKIRVLSHQAARVVKEEGGENDLIERVRNDAYFAPIADRLDVLLDPSSFTGRAPQQVDKFLAQWVKPALEPYAASLAHTGRAELSV
;
A
#
# COMPACT_ATOMS: atom_id res chain seq x y z
N MET A 1 21.00 -1.72 -6.38
CA MET A 1 21.02 -2.49 -7.62
C MET A 1 19.74 -3.29 -7.73
N GLY A 2 18.90 -2.99 -8.65
CA GLY A 2 18.25 -3.94 -9.45
C GLY A 2 17.01 -4.65 -8.95
N SER A 3 16.27 -4.13 -7.95
CA SER A 3 14.89 -4.61 -7.73
C SER A 3 14.04 -4.47 -9.00
N GLU A 4 14.28 -3.48 -9.80
CA GLU A 4 13.59 -3.25 -11.08
C GLU A 4 13.94 -4.30 -12.14
N MET A 5 15.13 -4.86 -12.15
CA MET A 5 15.49 -5.96 -13.06
C MET A 5 14.88 -7.29 -12.63
N CYS A 6 14.64 -7.49 -11.33
CA CYS A 6 14.05 -8.73 -10.81
C CYS A 6 12.54 -8.87 -11.06
N ILE A 7 11.83 -7.77 -11.35
CA ILE A 7 10.37 -7.79 -11.56
C ILE A 7 9.99 -8.53 -12.86
N ARG A 8 10.87 -8.58 -13.85
CA ARG A 8 10.62 -9.19 -15.16
C ARG A 8 11.06 -10.64 -15.28
N ASP A 9 11.79 -11.15 -14.32
CA ASP A 9 12.39 -12.49 -14.38
C ASP A 9 11.66 -13.55 -13.54
N ARG A 10 10.58 -13.17 -12.86
CA ARG A 10 9.74 -14.07 -12.05
C ARG A 10 8.28 -13.70 -12.15
N LEU A 11 7.42 -14.72 -12.15
CA LEU A 11 5.97 -14.52 -12.13
C LEU A 11 5.45 -14.38 -10.69
N THR A 12 4.39 -13.62 -10.57
CA THR A 12 3.56 -13.57 -9.37
C THR A 12 2.09 -13.69 -9.78
N THR A 13 1.17 -13.75 -8.81
CA THR A 13 -0.27 -13.72 -9.09
C THR A 13 -0.87 -12.37 -8.72
N VAL A 14 -1.99 -12.02 -9.34
CA VAL A 14 -2.77 -10.81 -8.97
C VAL A 14 -3.11 -10.83 -7.49
N GLY A 15 -3.57 -11.98 -6.98
CA GLY A 15 -3.89 -12.14 -5.55
C GLY A 15 -2.68 -11.89 -4.65
N LYS A 16 -1.49 -12.43 -5.01
CA LYS A 16 -0.26 -12.20 -4.23
C LYS A 16 0.13 -10.72 -4.22
N ARG A 17 -0.03 -10.01 -5.33
CA ARG A 17 0.22 -8.56 -5.40
C ARG A 17 -0.75 -7.79 -4.50
N ALA A 18 -2.04 -8.13 -4.57
CA ALA A 18 -3.05 -7.51 -3.70
C ALA A 18 -2.76 -7.75 -2.20
N THR A 19 -2.24 -8.92 -1.82
CA THR A 19 -1.87 -9.17 -0.40
C THR A 19 -0.72 -8.29 0.09
N LEU A 20 0.17 -7.81 -0.78
CA LEU A 20 1.19 -6.83 -0.39
C LEU A 20 0.53 -5.51 0.01
N TRP A 21 -0.45 -5.05 -0.77
CA TRP A 21 -1.22 -3.84 -0.45
C TRP A 21 -2.00 -3.98 0.85
N ILE A 22 -2.68 -5.12 1.03
CA ILE A 22 -3.45 -5.40 2.25
C ILE A 22 -2.52 -5.46 3.48
N GLN A 23 -1.32 -6.01 3.35
CA GLN A 23 -0.36 -6.06 4.46
C GLN A 23 0.04 -4.66 4.93
N ASP A 24 0.32 -3.75 4.01
CA ASP A 24 0.65 -2.35 4.34
C ASP A 24 -0.55 -1.67 5.04
N LEU A 25 -1.78 -1.85 4.53
CA LEU A 25 -2.99 -1.33 5.15
C LEU A 25 -3.27 -1.92 6.54
N LEU A 26 -2.93 -3.19 6.79
CA LEU A 26 -3.03 -3.77 8.14
C LEU A 26 -2.06 -3.12 9.13
N TRP A 27 -0.86 -2.77 8.69
CA TRP A 27 0.07 -2.01 9.52
C TRP A 27 -0.43 -0.59 9.80
N ASP A 28 -1.02 0.07 8.81
CA ASP A 28 -1.62 1.39 8.99
C ASP A 28 -2.81 1.34 9.95
N LEU A 29 -3.70 0.35 9.83
CA LEU A 29 -4.80 0.12 10.77
C LEU A 29 -4.30 -0.06 12.20
N ARG A 30 -3.26 -0.87 12.40
CA ARG A 30 -2.64 -1.07 13.72
C ARG A 30 -2.06 0.24 14.27
N ASN A 31 -1.37 1.02 13.45
CA ASN A 31 -0.75 2.26 13.88
C ASN A 31 -1.79 3.33 14.22
N LEU A 32 -2.87 3.44 13.44
CA LEU A 32 -4.01 4.32 13.72
C LEU A 32 -4.72 3.91 15.02
N SER A 33 -4.95 2.61 15.22
CA SER A 33 -5.58 2.09 16.45
C SER A 33 -4.73 2.44 17.67
N ARG A 34 -3.41 2.23 17.60
CA ARG A 34 -2.50 2.60 18.70
C ARG A 34 -2.53 4.10 18.99
N ALA A 35 -2.47 4.95 17.94
CA ALA A 35 -2.52 6.39 18.15
C ALA A 35 -3.83 6.84 18.80
N ARG A 36 -4.96 6.20 18.47
CA ARG A 36 -6.25 6.43 19.13
C ARG A 36 -6.25 5.98 20.59
N ASP A 37 -5.76 4.76 20.84
CA ASP A 37 -5.82 4.13 22.17
C ASP A 37 -4.82 4.78 23.14
N ASP A 38 -3.72 5.32 22.64
CA ASP A 38 -2.70 6.05 23.41
C ASP A 38 -3.10 7.52 23.68
N LEU A 39 -4.25 7.99 23.14
CA LEU A 39 -4.66 9.39 23.28
C LEU A 39 -5.14 9.68 24.70
N GLY A 40 -4.37 10.50 25.42
CA GLY A 40 -4.73 10.97 26.76
C GLY A 40 -5.55 12.26 26.76
N PHE A 41 -6.35 12.43 27.81
CA PHE A 41 -7.05 13.69 28.09
C PHE A 41 -6.08 14.77 28.55
N ARG A 42 -6.25 16.02 28.11
CA ARG A 42 -5.40 17.12 28.58
C ARG A 42 -5.46 17.29 30.11
N GLY A 43 -6.58 16.97 30.70
CA GLY A 43 -6.86 17.20 32.11
C GLY A 43 -7.40 18.60 32.40
N VAL A 44 -7.90 18.77 33.63
CA VAL A 44 -8.40 20.04 34.18
C VAL A 44 -7.23 20.80 34.81
N LYS A 45 -6.32 21.36 33.96
CA LYS A 45 -5.03 21.90 34.38
C LYS A 45 -5.01 23.43 34.57
N GLY A 46 -6.04 24.14 34.10
CA GLY A 46 -6.08 25.60 34.17
C GLY A 46 -5.25 26.32 33.10
N THR A 47 -5.04 27.63 33.28
CA THR A 47 -4.50 28.52 32.26
C THR A 47 -3.03 28.25 31.94
N THR A 48 -2.21 27.88 32.92
CA THR A 48 -0.77 27.58 32.74
C THR A 48 -0.41 26.11 33.04
N GLY A 49 -1.42 25.28 33.28
CA GLY A 49 -1.22 23.87 33.63
C GLY A 49 -0.93 23.61 35.11
N THR A 50 -0.93 24.67 35.95
CA THR A 50 -0.54 24.58 37.38
C THR A 50 -1.70 24.23 38.31
N GLN A 51 -2.93 24.22 37.83
CA GLN A 51 -4.16 24.01 38.63
C GLN A 51 -4.35 25.00 39.79
N ALA A 52 -3.64 26.13 39.78
CA ALA A 52 -3.64 27.10 40.88
C ALA A 52 -5.05 27.57 41.29
N SER A 53 -5.94 27.86 40.34
CA SER A 53 -7.32 28.27 40.62
C SER A 53 -8.13 27.16 41.28
N PHE A 54 -7.92 25.90 40.93
CA PHE A 54 -8.60 24.78 41.57
C PHE A 54 -8.06 24.49 42.95
N LEU A 55 -6.73 24.64 43.16
CA LEU A 55 -6.12 24.52 44.47
C LEU A 55 -6.64 25.61 45.44
N GLN A 56 -6.79 26.82 44.92
CA GLN A 56 -7.40 27.91 45.71
C GLN A 56 -8.87 27.63 46.01
N LEU A 57 -9.64 27.11 45.05
CA LEU A 57 -11.05 26.76 45.25
C LEU A 57 -11.26 25.68 46.35
N PHE A 58 -10.30 24.79 46.48
CA PHE A 58 -10.32 23.70 47.47
C PHE A 58 -9.48 24.01 48.72
N ASP A 59 -9.21 25.28 49.01
CA ASP A 59 -8.48 25.74 50.21
C ASP A 59 -7.12 25.06 50.41
N GLY A 60 -6.42 24.76 49.32
CA GLY A 60 -5.10 24.10 49.33
C GLY A 60 -5.14 22.57 49.39
N ASP A 61 -6.29 21.98 49.25
CA ASP A 61 -6.46 20.49 49.25
C ASP A 61 -6.03 19.90 47.91
N HIS A 62 -4.81 19.37 47.85
CA HIS A 62 -4.24 18.73 46.65
C HIS A 62 -5.00 17.48 46.23
N ASP A 63 -5.45 16.66 47.17
CA ASP A 63 -6.15 15.40 46.88
C ASP A 63 -7.48 15.64 46.14
N LYS A 64 -8.18 16.73 46.52
CA LYS A 64 -9.40 17.13 45.80
C LYS A 64 -9.13 17.63 44.38
N VAL A 65 -8.00 18.29 44.16
CA VAL A 65 -7.62 18.74 42.81
C VAL A 65 -7.29 17.56 41.93
N GLU A 66 -6.57 16.55 42.44
CA GLU A 66 -6.29 15.29 41.72
C GLU A 66 -7.58 14.52 41.43
N ALA A 67 -8.44 14.34 42.45
CA ALA A 67 -9.73 13.68 42.30
C ALA A 67 -10.65 14.36 41.26
N LEU A 68 -10.62 15.68 41.17
CA LEU A 68 -11.32 16.44 40.13
C LEU A 68 -10.80 16.10 38.74
N ASP A 69 -9.48 16.07 38.54
CA ASP A 69 -8.87 15.77 37.27
C ASP A 69 -9.17 14.33 36.82
N GLU A 70 -9.06 13.36 37.72
CA GLU A 70 -9.43 11.96 37.49
C GLU A 70 -10.90 11.82 37.14
N ARG A 71 -11.79 12.44 37.94
CA ARG A 71 -13.23 12.32 37.68
C ARG A 71 -13.67 12.90 36.36
N VAL A 72 -13.12 14.03 35.95
CA VAL A 72 -13.41 14.61 34.63
C VAL A 72 -12.85 13.72 33.50
N THR A 73 -11.66 13.16 33.68
CA THR A 73 -11.04 12.24 32.72
C THR A 73 -11.91 11.00 32.48
N GLU A 74 -12.43 10.38 33.57
CA GLU A 74 -13.39 9.26 33.49
C GLU A 74 -14.68 9.63 32.76
N LEU A 75 -15.26 10.81 33.09
CA LEU A 75 -16.50 11.28 32.45
C LEU A 75 -16.39 11.50 30.94
N PHE A 76 -15.20 11.82 30.48
CA PHE A 76 -14.88 11.95 29.05
C PHE A 76 -14.37 10.64 28.42
N GLU A 77 -14.36 9.53 29.18
CA GLU A 77 -13.99 8.19 28.72
C GLU A 77 -12.57 8.10 28.17
N PHE A 78 -11.64 8.97 28.66
CA PHE A 78 -10.22 8.84 28.30
C PHE A 78 -9.52 7.86 29.25
N PRO A 79 -8.47 7.14 28.73
CA PRO A 79 -7.76 6.16 29.54
C PRO A 79 -6.93 6.78 30.67
N TYR A 80 -6.50 8.05 30.52
CA TYR A 80 -5.74 8.79 31.52
C TYR A 80 -5.74 10.29 31.23
N ALA A 81 -5.47 11.11 32.26
CA ALA A 81 -5.14 12.51 32.10
C ALA A 81 -3.61 12.66 31.89
N MET A 82 -3.21 13.54 30.98
CA MET A 82 -1.79 13.88 30.85
C MET A 82 -1.24 14.41 32.16
N PRO A 83 -0.11 13.87 32.66
CA PRO A 83 0.39 14.23 34.00
C PRO A 83 0.82 15.68 34.09
N VAL A 84 1.39 16.24 33.02
CA VAL A 84 1.86 17.61 32.95
C VAL A 84 1.45 18.24 31.62
N THR A 85 0.87 19.44 31.67
CA THR A 85 0.55 20.24 30.49
C THR A 85 0.86 21.71 30.75
N GLY A 86 0.98 22.50 29.70
CA GLY A 86 0.89 23.95 29.78
C GLY A 86 -0.56 24.41 29.67
N GLN A 87 -0.79 25.56 29.04
CA GLN A 87 -2.14 26.02 28.71
C GLN A 87 -2.87 25.06 27.76
N THR A 88 -2.13 24.34 26.96
CA THR A 88 -2.62 23.30 26.03
C THR A 88 -1.87 22.01 26.29
N TYR A 89 -2.33 20.91 25.68
CA TYR A 89 -1.55 19.68 25.61
C TYR A 89 -0.33 19.88 24.69
N SER A 90 0.69 19.06 24.88
CA SER A 90 1.88 19.09 24.02
C SER A 90 1.50 18.87 22.55
N ARG A 91 1.97 19.75 21.67
CA ARG A 91 1.73 19.61 20.21
C ARG A 91 2.43 18.39 19.59
N LYS A 92 3.20 17.65 20.37
CA LYS A 92 3.68 16.32 20.03
C LYS A 92 2.54 15.35 19.75
N ILE A 93 1.40 15.51 20.44
CA ILE A 93 0.20 14.68 20.21
C ILE A 93 -0.33 14.84 18.78
N ASP A 94 -0.29 16.06 18.24
CA ASP A 94 -0.70 16.29 16.85
C ASP A 94 0.21 15.53 15.86
N ILE A 95 1.52 15.43 16.16
CA ILE A 95 2.46 14.62 15.38
C ILE A 95 2.10 13.12 15.49
N ASP A 96 1.82 12.64 16.69
CA ASP A 96 1.50 11.23 16.94
C ASP A 96 0.20 10.81 16.23
N VAL A 97 -0.80 11.70 16.17
CA VAL A 97 -2.06 11.49 15.45
C VAL A 97 -1.86 11.55 13.93
N LEU A 98 -1.08 12.49 13.42
CA LEU A 98 -0.90 12.70 11.98
C LEU A 98 0.14 11.74 11.35
N SER A 99 1.07 11.19 12.15
CA SER A 99 2.07 10.26 11.66
C SER A 99 1.48 8.98 11.02
N PRO A 100 0.52 8.28 11.64
CA PRO A 100 -0.12 7.13 10.99
C PRO A 100 -0.95 7.52 9.76
N LEU A 101 -1.53 8.72 9.70
CA LEU A 101 -2.20 9.20 8.49
C LEU A 101 -1.19 9.44 7.34
N ALA A 102 -0.02 9.97 7.65
CA ALA A 102 1.06 10.14 6.68
C ALA A 102 1.64 8.79 6.22
N SER A 103 1.71 7.79 7.11
CA SER A 103 2.06 6.40 6.76
C SER A 103 1.03 5.80 5.81
N PHE A 104 -0.25 5.90 6.13
CA PHE A 104 -1.34 5.47 5.27
C PHE A 104 -1.28 6.15 3.88
N ALA A 105 -0.93 7.44 3.82
CA ALA A 105 -0.75 8.14 2.56
C ALA A 105 0.33 7.49 1.68
N ALA A 106 1.42 6.98 2.27
CA ALA A 106 2.46 6.27 1.54
C ALA A 106 1.95 4.92 0.99
N SER A 107 1.20 4.16 1.79
CA SER A 107 0.56 2.91 1.35
C SER A 107 -0.42 3.16 0.20
N ALA A 108 -1.29 4.16 0.34
CA ALA A 108 -2.25 4.54 -0.70
C ALA A 108 -1.58 4.99 -2.01
N LEU A 109 -0.50 5.78 -1.91
CA LEU A 109 0.30 6.20 -3.06
C LEU A 109 0.91 5.01 -3.79
N LYS A 110 1.45 4.04 -3.04
CA LYS A 110 2.03 2.81 -3.58
C LYS A 110 0.99 1.98 -4.30
N ILE A 111 -0.18 1.73 -3.68
CA ILE A 111 -1.29 0.98 -4.27
C ILE A 111 -1.74 1.63 -5.58
N ALA A 112 -2.03 2.92 -5.54
CA ALA A 112 -2.51 3.65 -6.71
C ALA A 112 -1.46 3.72 -7.83
N THR A 113 -0.18 3.80 -7.50
CA THR A 113 0.90 3.75 -8.49
C THR A 113 0.98 2.39 -9.16
N ASP A 114 0.89 1.29 -8.40
CA ASP A 114 0.85 -0.06 -8.97
C ASP A 114 -0.34 -0.24 -9.92
N ILE A 115 -1.54 0.21 -9.51
CA ILE A 115 -2.75 0.14 -10.35
C ILE A 115 -2.55 0.93 -11.64
N ARG A 116 -2.01 2.14 -11.58
CA ARG A 116 -1.72 2.95 -12.78
C ARG A 116 -0.74 2.26 -13.73
N LEU A 117 0.31 1.60 -13.21
CA LEU A 117 1.25 0.83 -14.01
C LEU A 117 0.57 -0.38 -14.65
N LEU A 118 -0.29 -1.08 -13.92
CA LEU A 118 -1.04 -2.23 -14.45
C LEU A 118 -2.09 -1.79 -15.49
N CYS A 119 -2.72 -0.64 -15.31
CA CYS A 119 -3.60 -0.03 -16.33
C CYS A 119 -2.81 0.36 -17.59
N HIS A 120 -1.59 0.90 -17.44
CA HIS A 120 -0.72 1.18 -18.58
C HIS A 120 -0.39 -0.09 -19.38
N LEU A 121 -0.15 -1.20 -18.68
CA LEU A 121 0.04 -2.52 -19.29
C LEU A 121 -1.27 -3.14 -19.83
N LYS A 122 -2.41 -2.51 -19.60
CA LYS A 122 -3.75 -3.03 -19.95
C LYS A 122 -4.11 -4.36 -19.27
N GLU A 123 -3.43 -4.68 -18.17
CA GLU A 123 -3.67 -5.90 -17.39
C GLU A 123 -4.84 -5.74 -16.42
N VAL A 124 -5.10 -4.50 -15.97
CA VAL A 124 -6.26 -4.14 -15.15
C VAL A 124 -6.89 -2.84 -15.63
N GLU A 125 -8.13 -2.60 -15.22
CA GLU A 125 -8.79 -1.28 -15.34
C GLU A 125 -9.56 -0.96 -14.06
N GLU A 126 -9.65 0.33 -13.75
CA GLU A 126 -10.57 0.84 -12.72
C GLU A 126 -12.03 0.69 -13.16
N PRO A 127 -12.99 0.70 -12.21
CA PRO A 127 -14.40 0.74 -12.56
C PRO A 127 -14.70 1.98 -13.42
N PHE A 128 -15.49 1.77 -14.44
CA PHE A 128 -15.89 2.82 -15.37
C PHE A 128 -17.42 2.92 -15.38
N GLU A 129 -17.95 4.08 -15.03
CA GLU A 129 -19.39 4.32 -15.01
C GLU A 129 -19.95 4.42 -16.44
N LYS A 130 -21.20 3.98 -16.62
CA LYS A 130 -21.84 3.94 -17.94
C LYS A 130 -21.87 5.30 -18.64
N ASP A 131 -22.02 6.36 -17.86
CA ASP A 131 -22.13 7.75 -18.35
C ASP A 131 -20.81 8.54 -18.22
N GLN A 132 -19.73 7.87 -17.82
CA GLN A 132 -18.43 8.51 -17.66
C GLN A 132 -17.77 8.75 -19.01
N ILE A 133 -17.38 10.00 -19.29
CA ILE A 133 -16.64 10.38 -20.49
C ILE A 133 -15.14 10.23 -20.20
N GLY A 134 -14.49 9.24 -20.81
CA GLY A 134 -13.07 8.98 -20.62
C GLY A 134 -12.15 9.99 -21.31
N SER A 135 -12.57 10.53 -22.45
CA SER A 135 -11.85 11.54 -23.23
C SER A 135 -12.76 12.13 -24.29
N SER A 136 -12.72 13.45 -24.47
CA SER A 136 -13.46 14.14 -25.55
C SER A 136 -12.90 13.85 -26.95
N ALA A 137 -11.63 13.44 -27.05
CA ALA A 137 -10.95 13.17 -28.32
C ALA A 137 -10.90 11.68 -28.70
N MET A 138 -10.94 10.79 -27.71
CA MET A 138 -10.80 9.35 -27.90
C MET A 138 -11.82 8.61 -27.03
N ALA A 139 -12.98 8.31 -27.58
CA ALA A 139 -14.13 7.75 -26.85
C ALA A 139 -13.85 6.43 -26.12
N TYR A 140 -12.89 5.66 -26.61
CA TYR A 140 -12.49 4.37 -26.02
C TYR A 140 -11.46 4.50 -24.89
N LYS A 141 -10.82 5.67 -24.72
CA LYS A 141 -9.75 5.88 -23.76
C LYS A 141 -10.29 5.85 -22.32
N ARG A 142 -9.73 4.95 -21.52
CA ARG A 142 -10.00 4.83 -20.08
C ARG A 142 -8.71 5.14 -19.31
N ASN A 143 -8.73 6.23 -18.58
CA ASN A 143 -7.61 6.62 -17.73
C ASN A 143 -7.85 6.17 -16.29
N PRO A 144 -6.81 5.80 -15.54
CA PRO A 144 -6.93 5.48 -14.12
C PRO A 144 -7.06 6.75 -13.27
N MET A 145 -8.13 7.52 -13.52
CA MET A 145 -8.37 8.84 -12.92
C MET A 145 -8.46 8.80 -11.40
N ARG A 146 -9.08 7.74 -10.86
CA ARG A 146 -9.25 7.58 -9.41
C ARG A 146 -7.91 7.34 -8.74
N SER A 147 -7.08 6.45 -9.29
CA SER A 147 -5.70 6.24 -8.81
C SER A 147 -4.82 7.48 -8.97
N GLU A 148 -4.98 8.25 -10.05
CA GLU A 148 -4.27 9.52 -10.22
C GLU A 148 -4.66 10.53 -9.12
N ARG A 149 -5.94 10.60 -8.77
CA ARG A 149 -6.45 11.43 -7.68
C ARG A 149 -5.91 10.96 -6.32
N VAL A 150 -5.92 9.65 -6.06
CA VAL A 150 -5.29 9.07 -4.85
C VAL A 150 -3.82 9.46 -4.77
N CYS A 151 -3.06 9.34 -5.85
CA CYS A 151 -1.64 9.75 -5.87
C CYS A 151 -1.45 11.23 -5.52
N GLY A 152 -2.30 12.12 -6.04
CA GLY A 152 -2.27 13.55 -5.74
C GLY A 152 -2.55 13.85 -4.27
N LEU A 153 -3.66 13.31 -3.76
CA LEU A 153 -4.10 13.49 -2.37
C LEU A 153 -3.13 12.85 -1.37
N SER A 154 -2.55 11.70 -1.68
CA SER A 154 -1.56 11.05 -0.82
C SER A 154 -0.30 11.89 -0.64
N ARG A 155 0.18 12.57 -1.69
CA ARG A 155 1.30 13.50 -1.55
C ARG A 155 0.96 14.69 -0.66
N TRP A 156 -0.26 15.21 -0.78
CA TRP A 156 -0.76 16.27 0.10
C TRP A 156 -0.81 15.81 1.56
N LEU A 157 -1.49 14.71 1.83
CA LEU A 157 -1.63 14.14 3.18
C LEU A 157 -0.29 13.84 3.84
N GLY A 158 0.65 13.27 3.11
CA GLY A 158 2.00 12.99 3.63
C GLY A 158 2.77 14.25 4.02
N ASN A 159 2.54 15.39 3.34
CA ASN A 159 3.21 16.65 3.63
C ASN A 159 2.57 17.44 4.79
N ILE A 160 1.31 17.23 5.11
CA ILE A 160 0.63 17.89 6.24
C ILE A 160 1.37 17.64 7.57
N LEU A 161 1.93 16.44 7.74
CA LEU A 161 2.71 16.07 8.94
C LEU A 161 3.88 17.04 9.22
N ASN A 162 4.51 17.61 8.19
CA ASN A 162 5.61 18.55 8.37
C ASN A 162 5.16 19.82 9.09
N SER A 163 3.96 20.31 8.76
CA SER A 163 3.37 21.47 9.44
C SER A 163 3.14 21.24 10.94
N ALA A 164 2.68 20.03 11.31
CA ALA A 164 2.54 19.67 12.73
C ALA A 164 3.89 19.61 13.46
N ARG A 165 4.94 19.12 12.81
CA ARG A 165 6.30 19.08 13.37
C ARG A 165 6.84 20.48 13.64
N GLU A 166 6.70 21.38 12.67
CA GLU A 166 7.13 22.79 12.82
C GLU A 166 6.33 23.50 13.92
N THR A 167 5.02 23.28 13.97
CA THR A 167 4.15 23.83 15.00
C THR A 167 4.55 23.34 16.39
N ALA A 168 4.87 22.05 16.55
CA ALA A 168 5.29 21.51 17.84
C ALA A 168 6.67 22.06 18.27
N GLY A 169 7.61 22.18 17.34
CA GLY A 169 8.95 22.70 17.60
C GLY A 169 8.98 24.21 17.86
N GLY A 170 8.03 24.96 17.31
CA GLY A 170 7.92 26.42 17.44
C GLY A 170 7.20 26.91 18.70
N GLN A 171 6.65 26.01 19.54
CA GLN A 171 5.93 26.42 20.74
C GLN A 171 6.83 27.15 21.77
N TRP A 172 6.29 28.17 22.37
CA TRP A 172 6.96 28.91 23.44
C TRP A 172 6.43 28.46 24.80
N MET A 173 7.34 28.15 25.71
CA MET A 173 7.02 27.87 27.12
C MET A 173 5.69 27.11 27.29
N GLU A 174 4.67 27.68 27.92
CA GLU A 174 3.37 27.07 28.15
C GLU A 174 2.45 27.13 26.93
N ARG A 175 2.65 28.07 26.01
CA ARG A 175 1.92 28.23 24.76
C ARG A 175 2.38 29.43 23.93
N THR A 176 2.29 29.29 22.58
CA THR A 176 2.12 30.40 21.63
C THR A 176 0.79 30.27 20.89
N LEU A 177 0.23 31.39 20.37
CA LEU A 177 -1.08 31.38 19.68
C LEU A 177 -0.99 31.05 18.17
N ASP A 178 0.19 31.02 17.60
CA ASP A 178 0.40 30.71 16.19
C ASP A 178 -0.07 29.29 15.80
N ASP A 179 -0.01 28.38 16.76
CA ASP A 179 -0.51 27.02 16.61
C ASP A 179 -2.00 26.95 16.23
N SER A 180 -2.78 27.88 16.76
CA SER A 180 -4.24 27.86 16.65
C SER A 180 -4.74 27.94 15.20
N ALA A 181 -4.17 28.84 14.40
CA ALA A 181 -4.54 28.98 12.99
C ALA A 181 -4.06 27.75 12.18
N ASN A 182 -2.80 27.34 12.37
CA ASN A 182 -2.20 26.22 11.67
C ASN A 182 -2.96 24.91 11.91
N ARG A 183 -3.24 24.57 13.15
CA ARG A 183 -3.93 23.33 13.53
C ARG A 183 -5.36 23.22 12.99
N ARG A 184 -6.07 24.35 12.84
CA ARG A 184 -7.41 24.38 12.25
C ARG A 184 -7.43 24.02 10.77
N LEU A 185 -6.29 24.15 10.11
CA LEU A 185 -6.12 23.70 8.72
C LEU A 185 -5.57 22.26 8.68
N THR A 186 -4.46 22.03 9.34
CA THR A 186 -3.71 20.76 9.21
C THR A 186 -4.49 19.54 9.70
N ILE A 187 -5.13 19.62 10.86
CA ILE A 187 -5.83 18.46 11.44
C ILE A 187 -7.09 18.10 10.65
N PRO A 188 -8.05 19.01 10.40
CA PRO A 188 -9.22 18.69 9.60
C PRO A 188 -8.87 18.22 8.19
N GLU A 189 -7.96 18.92 7.50
CA GLU A 189 -7.55 18.57 6.14
C GLU A 189 -6.90 17.18 6.07
N ALA A 190 -6.13 16.77 7.08
CA ALA A 190 -5.54 15.45 7.12
C ALA A 190 -6.61 14.35 7.18
N PHE A 191 -7.61 14.49 8.06
CA PHE A 191 -8.68 13.51 8.19
C PHE A 191 -9.61 13.49 6.98
N LEU A 192 -10.02 14.66 6.47
CA LEU A 192 -10.86 14.76 5.27
C LEU A 192 -10.14 14.17 4.05
N THR A 193 -8.85 14.46 3.89
CA THR A 193 -8.05 13.89 2.79
C THR A 193 -7.92 12.37 2.92
N ALA A 194 -7.68 11.86 4.13
CA ALA A 194 -7.59 10.41 4.38
C ALA A 194 -8.93 9.71 4.06
N ASP A 195 -10.05 10.31 4.45
CA ASP A 195 -11.40 9.78 4.18
C ASP A 195 -11.69 9.69 2.68
N VAL A 196 -11.37 10.75 1.93
CA VAL A 196 -11.52 10.73 0.46
C VAL A 196 -10.61 9.67 -0.19
N ILE A 197 -9.36 9.52 0.29
CA ILE A 197 -8.45 8.48 -0.23
C ILE A 197 -9.03 7.09 0.03
N LEU A 198 -9.56 6.83 1.23
CA LEU A 198 -10.20 5.55 1.58
C LEU A 198 -11.41 5.27 0.68
N THR A 199 -12.27 6.25 0.49
CA THR A 199 -13.44 6.14 -0.39
C THR A 199 -13.04 5.81 -1.84
N LEU A 200 -12.01 6.48 -2.36
CA LEU A 200 -11.48 6.21 -3.70
C LEU A 200 -10.89 4.79 -3.80
N LEU A 201 -10.08 4.36 -2.82
CA LEU A 201 -9.49 3.03 -2.80
C LEU A 201 -10.56 1.93 -2.68
N GLN A 202 -11.59 2.16 -1.88
CA GLN A 202 -12.74 1.25 -1.78
C GLN A 202 -13.44 1.11 -3.13
N ASN A 203 -13.79 2.22 -3.76
CA ASN A 203 -14.45 2.22 -5.06
C ASN A 203 -13.62 1.53 -6.14
N ILE A 204 -12.30 1.81 -6.19
CA ILE A 204 -11.38 1.12 -7.11
C ILE A 204 -11.38 -0.38 -6.86
N SER A 205 -11.26 -0.80 -5.60
CA SER A 205 -11.16 -2.22 -5.22
C SER A 205 -12.43 -3.00 -5.53
N GLU A 206 -13.61 -2.40 -5.30
CA GLU A 206 -14.91 -3.02 -5.54
C GLU A 206 -15.22 -3.25 -7.02
N GLY A 207 -14.62 -2.44 -7.90
CA GLY A 207 -14.89 -2.49 -9.33
C GLY A 207 -13.68 -2.78 -10.20
N LEU A 208 -12.55 -3.19 -9.63
CA LEU A 208 -11.32 -3.48 -10.38
C LEU A 208 -11.53 -4.62 -11.37
N VAL A 209 -11.26 -4.35 -12.64
CA VAL A 209 -11.36 -5.35 -13.73
C VAL A 209 -9.97 -5.88 -14.03
N VAL A 210 -9.84 -7.22 -14.11
CA VAL A 210 -8.61 -7.91 -14.49
C VAL A 210 -8.79 -8.55 -15.85
N TYR A 211 -7.79 -8.44 -16.73
CA TYR A 211 -7.80 -8.99 -18.09
C TYR A 211 -6.84 -10.18 -18.23
N PRO A 212 -7.28 -11.43 -17.93
CA PRO A 212 -6.42 -12.61 -17.96
C PRO A 212 -5.81 -12.87 -19.34
N ALA A 213 -6.51 -12.57 -20.43
CA ALA A 213 -6.02 -12.78 -21.79
C ALA A 213 -4.81 -11.86 -22.11
N ILE A 214 -4.82 -10.61 -21.63
CA ILE A 214 -3.70 -9.68 -21.80
C ILE A 214 -2.51 -10.14 -20.96
N ILE A 215 -2.75 -10.54 -19.72
CA ILE A 215 -1.72 -11.09 -18.81
C ILE A 215 -1.08 -12.33 -19.47
N ALA A 216 -1.88 -13.26 -19.98
CA ALA A 216 -1.37 -14.45 -20.63
C ALA A 216 -0.48 -14.12 -21.85
N ARG A 217 -0.87 -13.12 -22.66
CA ARG A 217 -0.08 -12.66 -23.80
C ARG A 217 1.27 -12.08 -23.35
N HIS A 218 1.30 -11.26 -22.30
CA HIS A 218 2.54 -10.69 -21.77
C HIS A 218 3.45 -11.78 -21.19
N ILE A 219 2.86 -12.75 -20.48
CA ILE A 219 3.60 -13.92 -19.98
C ILE A 219 4.21 -14.70 -21.13
N ALA A 220 3.44 -15.00 -22.17
CA ALA A 220 3.92 -15.78 -23.31
C ALA A 220 5.12 -15.11 -24.01
N ALA A 221 5.17 -13.79 -24.08
CA ALA A 221 6.29 -13.05 -24.67
C ALA A 221 7.59 -13.15 -23.85
N GLU A 222 7.50 -13.18 -22.51
CA GLU A 222 8.66 -13.13 -21.61
C GLU A 222 9.05 -14.52 -21.06
N LEU A 223 8.12 -15.44 -20.99
CA LEU A 223 8.30 -16.78 -20.39
C LEU A 223 9.47 -17.58 -20.98
N PRO A 224 9.75 -17.54 -22.30
CA PRO A 224 10.92 -18.22 -22.85
C PRO A 224 12.24 -17.79 -22.18
N PHE A 225 12.40 -16.51 -21.88
CA PHE A 225 13.60 -16.01 -21.18
C PHE A 225 13.60 -16.40 -19.70
N MET A 226 12.43 -16.42 -19.04
CA MET A 226 12.31 -16.85 -17.65
C MET A 226 12.59 -18.34 -17.46
N ALA A 227 12.27 -19.15 -18.47
CA ALA A 227 12.42 -20.61 -18.44
C ALA A 227 13.87 -21.09 -18.61
N THR A 228 14.80 -20.23 -18.95
CA THR A 228 16.21 -20.60 -19.23
C THR A 228 16.86 -21.38 -18.07
N GLU A 229 16.60 -21.00 -16.83
CA GLU A 229 17.08 -21.74 -15.64
C GLU A 229 16.49 -23.16 -15.57
N ASN A 230 15.18 -23.29 -15.84
CA ASN A 230 14.51 -24.59 -15.83
C ASN A 230 15.05 -25.51 -16.95
N ILE A 231 15.35 -24.94 -18.12
CA ILE A 231 15.97 -25.64 -19.25
C ILE A 231 17.37 -26.15 -18.86
N ILE A 232 18.21 -25.30 -18.27
CA ILE A 232 19.55 -25.66 -17.77
C ILE A 232 19.43 -26.80 -16.75
N MET A 233 18.54 -26.69 -15.77
CA MET A 233 18.36 -27.72 -14.76
C MET A 233 17.83 -29.04 -15.34
N ALA A 234 16.96 -29.01 -16.34
CA ALA A 234 16.48 -30.20 -17.04
C ALA A 234 17.61 -30.89 -17.80
N MET A 235 18.47 -30.13 -18.49
CA MET A 235 19.65 -30.67 -19.18
C MET A 235 20.65 -31.31 -18.20
N VAL A 236 20.95 -30.67 -17.08
CA VAL A 236 21.84 -31.22 -16.05
C VAL A 236 21.30 -32.54 -15.50
N ARG A 237 19.98 -32.61 -15.24
CA ARG A 237 19.33 -33.87 -14.83
C ARG A 237 19.39 -34.98 -15.89
N SER A 238 19.51 -34.62 -17.18
CA SER A 238 19.68 -35.54 -18.28
C SER A 238 21.14 -35.88 -18.58
N GLY A 239 22.09 -35.45 -17.71
CA GLY A 239 23.52 -35.74 -17.80
C GLY A 239 24.35 -34.69 -18.56
N GLY A 240 23.77 -33.56 -18.93
CA GLY A 240 24.48 -32.44 -19.58
C GLY A 240 25.37 -31.66 -18.61
N ASP A 241 26.46 -31.07 -19.13
CA ASP A 241 27.31 -30.17 -18.38
C ASP A 241 26.64 -28.81 -18.16
N ARG A 242 26.64 -28.33 -16.92
CA ARG A 242 25.95 -27.09 -16.54
C ARG A 242 26.55 -25.85 -17.23
N GLN A 243 27.87 -25.80 -17.34
CA GLN A 243 28.56 -24.62 -17.89
C GLN A 243 28.36 -24.56 -19.42
N GLU A 244 28.47 -25.69 -20.09
CA GLU A 244 28.21 -25.79 -21.51
C GLU A 244 26.75 -25.46 -21.85
N CYS A 245 25.81 -25.98 -21.06
CA CYS A 245 24.40 -25.66 -21.21
C CYS A 245 24.13 -24.18 -21.02
N HIS A 246 24.69 -23.58 -19.97
CA HIS A 246 24.56 -22.15 -19.71
C HIS A 246 25.08 -21.30 -20.88
N GLU A 247 26.26 -21.62 -21.42
CA GLU A 247 26.83 -20.87 -22.53
C GLU A 247 25.97 -20.99 -23.80
N LYS A 248 25.48 -22.18 -24.10
CA LYS A 248 24.56 -22.36 -25.24
C LYS A 248 23.26 -21.57 -25.09
N ILE A 249 22.61 -21.67 -23.92
CA ILE A 249 21.41 -20.88 -23.62
C ILE A 249 21.68 -19.39 -23.70
N ARG A 250 22.84 -18.92 -23.20
CA ARG A 250 23.23 -17.52 -23.29
C ARG A 250 23.29 -17.03 -24.74
N VAL A 251 23.95 -17.80 -25.62
CA VAL A 251 24.07 -17.45 -27.04
C VAL A 251 22.70 -17.41 -27.72
N LEU A 252 21.87 -18.44 -27.52
CA LEU A 252 20.53 -18.50 -28.12
C LEU A 252 19.61 -17.37 -27.57
N SER A 253 19.71 -17.06 -26.26
CA SER A 253 18.96 -15.97 -25.64
C SER A 253 19.33 -14.61 -26.21
N HIS A 254 20.63 -14.35 -26.46
CA HIS A 254 21.08 -13.12 -27.11
C HIS A 254 20.56 -12.98 -28.54
N GLN A 255 20.53 -14.08 -29.30
CA GLN A 255 19.96 -14.10 -30.65
C GLN A 255 18.46 -13.81 -30.65
N ALA A 256 17.69 -14.48 -29.76
CA ALA A 256 16.27 -14.23 -29.61
C ALA A 256 15.98 -12.80 -29.12
N ALA A 257 16.76 -12.31 -28.13
CA ALA A 257 16.62 -10.93 -27.64
C ALA A 257 16.87 -9.88 -28.73
N ARG A 258 17.75 -10.16 -29.70
CA ARG A 258 17.97 -9.29 -30.86
C ARG A 258 16.73 -9.25 -31.76
N VAL A 259 16.14 -10.39 -32.07
CA VAL A 259 14.88 -10.44 -32.83
C VAL A 259 13.79 -9.62 -32.16
N VAL A 260 13.60 -9.79 -30.85
CA VAL A 260 12.59 -9.03 -30.09
C VAL A 260 12.88 -7.53 -30.04
N LYS A 261 14.14 -7.14 -29.78
CA LYS A 261 14.47 -5.74 -29.48
C LYS A 261 14.84 -4.92 -30.71
N GLU A 262 15.54 -5.50 -31.68
CA GLU A 262 16.03 -4.79 -32.85
C GLU A 262 15.07 -4.93 -34.04
N GLU A 263 14.44 -6.11 -34.19
CA GLU A 263 13.59 -6.42 -35.33
C GLU A 263 12.09 -6.31 -35.02
N GLY A 264 11.72 -6.19 -33.71
CA GLY A 264 10.32 -6.13 -33.29
C GLY A 264 9.57 -7.44 -33.49
N GLY A 265 10.29 -8.56 -33.67
CA GLY A 265 9.74 -9.89 -33.87
C GLY A 265 9.30 -10.56 -32.56
N GLU A 266 8.71 -11.75 -32.70
CA GLU A 266 8.33 -12.56 -31.53
C GLU A 266 9.54 -13.28 -30.93
N ASN A 267 9.39 -13.69 -29.66
CA ASN A 267 10.44 -14.39 -28.94
C ASN A 267 10.55 -15.84 -29.42
N ASP A 268 11.55 -16.13 -30.22
CA ASP A 268 11.79 -17.43 -30.84
C ASP A 268 12.79 -18.33 -30.06
N LEU A 269 13.12 -17.97 -28.81
CA LEU A 269 14.13 -18.70 -28.03
C LEU A 269 13.83 -20.20 -27.91
N ILE A 270 12.59 -20.56 -27.65
CA ILE A 270 12.23 -21.97 -27.47
C ILE A 270 12.34 -22.77 -28.77
N GLU A 271 12.02 -22.17 -29.91
CA GLU A 271 12.22 -22.77 -31.21
C GLU A 271 13.71 -22.99 -31.50
N ARG A 272 14.55 -22.01 -31.16
CA ARG A 272 16.02 -22.15 -31.26
C ARG A 272 16.55 -23.26 -30.39
N VAL A 273 16.11 -23.33 -29.13
CA VAL A 273 16.49 -24.42 -28.20
C VAL A 273 16.02 -25.78 -28.75
N ARG A 274 14.81 -25.87 -29.27
CA ARG A 274 14.26 -27.11 -29.84
C ARG A 274 15.05 -27.63 -31.05
N ASN A 275 15.58 -26.72 -31.85
CA ASN A 275 16.33 -27.01 -33.05
C ASN A 275 17.84 -27.21 -32.82
N ASP A 276 18.36 -26.91 -31.65
CA ASP A 276 19.77 -27.14 -31.30
C ASP A 276 19.95 -28.61 -30.83
N ALA A 277 20.83 -29.36 -31.52
CA ALA A 277 21.08 -30.76 -31.22
C ALA A 277 21.54 -31.03 -29.78
N TYR A 278 22.16 -30.05 -29.12
CA TYR A 278 22.57 -30.20 -27.72
C TYR A 278 21.39 -30.39 -26.77
N PHE A 279 20.24 -29.79 -27.07
CA PHE A 279 19.05 -29.89 -26.23
C PHE A 279 18.09 -31.04 -26.63
N ALA A 280 18.46 -31.88 -27.58
CA ALA A 280 17.66 -33.06 -27.98
C ALA A 280 17.18 -33.93 -26.82
N PRO A 281 18.00 -34.16 -25.71
CA PRO A 281 17.55 -34.96 -24.57
C PRO A 281 16.36 -34.42 -23.80
N ILE A 282 16.01 -33.15 -23.98
CA ILE A 282 14.90 -32.51 -23.26
C ILE A 282 13.83 -31.93 -24.21
N ALA A 283 13.96 -32.10 -25.52
CA ALA A 283 13.07 -31.51 -26.53
C ALA A 283 11.59 -31.80 -26.27
N ASP A 284 11.26 -33.03 -25.88
CA ASP A 284 9.91 -33.47 -25.57
C ASP A 284 9.31 -32.86 -24.30
N ARG A 285 10.15 -32.26 -23.45
CA ARG A 285 9.79 -31.72 -22.17
C ARG A 285 9.71 -30.21 -22.17
N LEU A 286 10.11 -29.52 -23.24
CA LEU A 286 10.16 -28.05 -23.29
C LEU A 286 8.80 -27.42 -23.00
N ASP A 287 7.71 -28.00 -23.53
CA ASP A 287 6.36 -27.45 -23.32
C ASP A 287 5.93 -27.52 -21.83
N VAL A 288 6.35 -28.58 -21.13
CA VAL A 288 6.10 -28.72 -19.68
C VAL A 288 6.94 -27.73 -18.87
N LEU A 289 8.17 -27.44 -19.31
CA LEU A 289 9.06 -26.46 -18.66
C LEU A 289 8.56 -25.03 -18.84
N LEU A 290 7.65 -24.79 -19.77
CA LEU A 290 7.02 -23.49 -20.07
C LEU A 290 5.63 -23.34 -19.45
N ASP A 291 5.20 -24.23 -18.54
CA ASP A 291 3.95 -24.02 -17.83
C ASP A 291 4.06 -22.82 -16.85
N PRO A 292 3.31 -21.72 -17.10
CA PRO A 292 3.37 -20.54 -16.25
C PRO A 292 3.07 -20.81 -14.78
N SER A 293 2.25 -21.81 -14.49
CA SER A 293 1.87 -22.17 -13.12
C SER A 293 3.06 -22.59 -12.26
N SER A 294 4.07 -23.20 -12.88
CA SER A 294 5.30 -23.64 -12.21
C SER A 294 6.18 -22.48 -11.73
N PHE A 295 5.98 -21.28 -12.26
CA PHE A 295 6.78 -20.08 -11.93
C PHE A 295 6.19 -19.23 -10.81
N THR A 296 4.96 -19.48 -10.38
CA THR A 296 4.30 -18.69 -9.33
C THR A 296 4.69 -19.14 -7.91
N GLY A 297 5.40 -20.26 -7.79
CA GLY A 297 5.86 -20.81 -6.52
C GLY A 297 4.71 -21.03 -5.54
N ARG A 298 4.86 -20.51 -4.33
CA ARG A 298 3.85 -20.63 -3.26
C ARG A 298 2.90 -19.43 -3.18
N ALA A 299 2.78 -18.62 -4.23
CA ALA A 299 1.94 -17.43 -4.20
C ALA A 299 0.48 -17.73 -3.80
N PRO A 300 -0.23 -18.72 -4.36
CA PRO A 300 -1.59 -19.05 -3.94
C PRO A 300 -1.70 -19.40 -2.45
N GLN A 301 -0.85 -20.33 -1.97
CA GLN A 301 -0.87 -20.77 -0.57
C GLN A 301 -0.49 -19.64 0.41
N GLN A 302 0.36 -18.70 -0.01
CA GLN A 302 0.68 -17.52 0.79
C GLN A 302 -0.54 -16.59 0.91
N VAL A 303 -1.31 -16.40 -0.16
CA VAL A 303 -2.55 -15.62 -0.16
C VAL A 303 -3.55 -16.23 0.82
N ASP A 304 -3.86 -17.52 0.67
CA ASP A 304 -4.86 -18.20 1.51
C ASP A 304 -4.47 -18.13 2.99
N LYS A 305 -3.21 -18.43 3.31
CA LYS A 305 -2.69 -18.36 4.67
C LYS A 305 -2.76 -16.95 5.24
N PHE A 306 -2.38 -15.94 4.46
CA PHE A 306 -2.40 -14.55 4.90
C PHE A 306 -3.81 -14.06 5.17
N LEU A 307 -4.76 -14.33 4.28
CA LEU A 307 -6.16 -13.97 4.47
C LEU A 307 -6.75 -14.62 5.73
N ALA A 308 -6.49 -15.91 5.93
CA ALA A 308 -7.03 -16.64 7.08
C ALA A 308 -6.40 -16.23 8.42
N GLN A 309 -5.09 -16.00 8.47
CA GLN A 309 -4.36 -15.82 9.73
C GLN A 309 -4.13 -14.38 10.14
N TRP A 310 -4.20 -13.43 9.19
CA TRP A 310 -3.90 -12.02 9.45
C TRP A 310 -5.07 -11.09 9.12
N VAL A 311 -5.68 -11.24 7.94
CA VAL A 311 -6.73 -10.32 7.51
C VAL A 311 -8.02 -10.57 8.29
N LYS A 312 -8.49 -11.83 8.30
CA LYS A 312 -9.74 -12.17 8.98
C LYS A 312 -9.74 -11.80 10.48
N PRO A 313 -8.72 -12.14 11.28
CA PRO A 313 -8.68 -11.72 12.68
C PRO A 313 -8.59 -10.19 12.87
N ALA A 314 -7.88 -9.47 11.99
CA ALA A 314 -7.78 -8.02 12.07
C ALA A 314 -9.11 -7.31 11.78
N LEU A 315 -9.97 -7.90 10.96
CA LEU A 315 -11.28 -7.34 10.60
C LEU A 315 -12.41 -7.77 11.56
N GLU A 316 -12.20 -8.81 12.36
CA GLU A 316 -13.22 -9.34 13.28
C GLU A 316 -13.81 -8.29 14.23
N PRO A 317 -13.00 -7.39 14.86
CA PRO A 317 -13.53 -6.32 15.73
C PRO A 317 -14.46 -5.34 15.01
N TYR A 318 -14.36 -5.25 13.70
CA TYR A 318 -15.11 -4.33 12.85
C TYR A 318 -16.26 -4.99 12.10
N ALA A 319 -16.57 -6.26 12.36
CA ALA A 319 -17.56 -7.04 11.60
C ALA A 319 -18.94 -6.37 11.56
N ALA A 320 -19.39 -5.79 12.68
CA ALA A 320 -20.67 -5.07 12.75
C ALA A 320 -20.69 -3.83 11.85
N SER A 321 -19.62 -3.05 11.87
CA SER A 321 -19.50 -1.84 11.00
C SER A 321 -19.41 -2.24 9.53
N LEU A 322 -18.64 -3.28 9.21
CA LEU A 322 -18.49 -3.78 7.85
C LEU A 322 -19.80 -4.29 7.25
N ALA A 323 -20.69 -4.90 8.08
CA ALA A 323 -22.00 -5.35 7.64
C ALA A 323 -22.94 -4.21 7.19
N HIS A 324 -22.68 -2.99 7.64
CA HIS A 324 -23.46 -1.79 7.30
C HIS A 324 -22.75 -0.88 6.29
N THR A 325 -21.53 -1.20 5.91
CA THR A 325 -20.77 -0.43 4.92
C THR A 325 -21.36 -0.67 3.52
N GLY A 326 -21.94 0.36 2.92
CA GLY A 326 -22.39 0.35 1.53
C GLY A 326 -21.22 0.39 0.54
N ARG A 327 -21.54 0.27 -0.76
CA ARG A 327 -20.56 0.51 -1.82
C ARG A 327 -20.15 1.98 -1.81
N ALA A 328 -18.89 2.21 -2.14
CA ALA A 328 -18.38 3.57 -2.29
C ALA A 328 -18.97 4.21 -3.55
N GLU A 329 -19.91 5.14 -3.37
CA GLU A 329 -20.48 5.94 -4.45
C GLU A 329 -19.63 7.20 -4.65
N LEU A 330 -19.19 7.43 -5.87
CA LEU A 330 -18.48 8.64 -6.27
C LEU A 330 -19.35 9.40 -7.28
N SER A 331 -19.73 10.63 -6.95
CA SER A 331 -20.22 11.57 -7.97
C SER A 331 -19.01 12.04 -8.78
N VAL A 332 -18.98 11.69 -10.06
CA VAL A 332 -17.91 12.05 -11.00
C VAL A 332 -18.32 13.26 -11.81
#